data_2ce03e009855f8bc519dcb635282aa0d
#
_entry.id   2ce03e009855f8bc519dcb635282aa0d
#
_cell.length_a   1.000
_cell.length_b   1.000
_cell.length_c   1.000
_cell.angle_alpha   90.00
_cell.angle_beta   90.00
_cell.angle_gamma   90.00
#
_symmetry.space_group_name_H-M   'P 1'
#
loop_
_entity.id
_entity.type
_entity.pdbx_description
1 polymer ?
#
loop_
_entity_poly.entity_id
_entity_poly.type
_entity_poly.pdbx_seq_one_letter_code
_entity_poly.pdbx_strand_id
1 'polypeptide(L)'
;MSQPKILLLGPPGAGKGTQSSNIVDEYGVDHITTGDALRSNKDMETEHGTPREYMEAGELVPDPVVNEIVEAAIDEADGFVLDGYPRNLSQAEYTDEITDLDIVALLDVDRSELVDRLTGRRVCEDCGANFHIEFNQPEEEGVCDECGGTLIQRDDDNEETVEERLDVFEENTQPVVDYYDDDGDLVRIDGEATPDDVWTDLKAAIDDAL
;
A
#
# COMPACT_ATOMS: atom_id res chain seq x y z
N MET A 1 0.77 25.83 -1.61
CA MET A 1 -0.36 24.88 -1.59
C MET A 1 0.07 23.82 -0.60
N SER A 2 -0.82 23.34 0.26
CA SER A 2 -0.51 22.19 1.13
C SER A 2 -0.22 20.99 0.25
N GLN A 3 0.68 20.12 0.66
CA GLN A 3 0.90 18.85 -0.02
C GLN A 3 -0.33 17.95 0.19
N PRO A 4 -0.71 17.11 -0.81
CA PRO A 4 -1.91 16.29 -0.70
C PRO A 4 -1.79 15.16 0.32
N LYS A 5 -2.93 14.80 0.91
CA LYS A 5 -3.11 13.68 1.81
C LYS A 5 -3.94 12.61 1.12
N ILE A 6 -3.29 11.55 0.69
CA ILE A 6 -3.85 10.55 -0.21
C ILE A 6 -3.96 9.21 0.50
N LEU A 7 -5.13 8.57 0.42
CA LEU A 7 -5.30 7.17 0.79
C LEU A 7 -5.38 6.32 -0.48
N LEU A 8 -4.45 5.36 -0.63
CA LEU A 8 -4.43 4.42 -1.76
C LEU A 8 -4.85 3.04 -1.31
N LEU A 9 -6.08 2.66 -1.65
CA LEU A 9 -6.67 1.36 -1.40
C LEU A 9 -6.49 0.42 -2.59
N GLY A 10 -6.60 -0.86 -2.32
CA GLY A 10 -6.57 -1.91 -3.34
C GLY A 10 -6.04 -3.23 -2.79
N PRO A 11 -6.40 -4.36 -3.41
CA PRO A 11 -5.94 -5.67 -2.99
C PRO A 11 -4.42 -5.85 -3.15
N PRO A 12 -3.84 -6.89 -2.54
CA PRO A 12 -2.48 -7.31 -2.85
C PRO A 12 -2.33 -7.55 -4.36
N GLY A 13 -1.26 -7.02 -4.96
CA GLY A 13 -1.02 -7.15 -6.40
C GLY A 13 -1.65 -6.07 -7.29
N ALA A 14 -2.49 -5.17 -6.75
CA ALA A 14 -3.15 -4.10 -7.53
C ALA A 14 -2.19 -3.01 -8.08
N GLY A 15 -0.92 -3.00 -7.67
CA GLY A 15 0.05 -2.00 -8.15
C GLY A 15 0.23 -0.79 -7.23
N LYS A 16 -0.33 -0.80 -6.00
CA LYS A 16 -0.23 0.32 -5.06
C LYS A 16 1.18 0.87 -4.90
N GLY A 17 2.17 0.01 -4.63
CA GLY A 17 3.55 0.46 -4.43
C GLY A 17 4.14 1.20 -5.64
N THR A 18 3.83 0.78 -6.87
CA THR A 18 4.23 1.48 -8.09
C THR A 18 3.59 2.87 -8.17
N GLN A 19 2.29 2.94 -7.93
CA GLN A 19 1.56 4.21 -7.98
C GLN A 19 1.93 5.13 -6.82
N SER A 20 2.19 4.59 -5.63
CA SER A 20 2.72 5.37 -4.49
C SER A 20 4.06 6.02 -4.82
N SER A 21 4.97 5.31 -5.50
CA SER A 21 6.23 5.91 -5.96
C SER A 21 6.00 7.07 -6.94
N ASN A 22 5.08 6.90 -7.89
CA ASN A 22 4.71 7.97 -8.84
C ASN A 22 4.10 9.18 -8.11
N ILE A 23 3.26 8.96 -7.09
CA ILE A 23 2.68 10.01 -6.25
C ILE A 23 3.78 10.79 -5.52
N VAL A 24 4.71 10.08 -4.89
CA VAL A 24 5.85 10.70 -4.18
C VAL A 24 6.69 11.56 -5.12
N ASP A 25 7.01 11.04 -6.30
CA ASP A 25 7.84 11.74 -7.28
C ASP A 25 7.15 13.01 -7.84
N GLU A 26 5.82 12.96 -8.05
CA GLU A 26 5.06 14.07 -8.62
C GLU A 26 4.72 15.15 -7.60
N TYR A 27 4.25 14.75 -6.40
CA TYR A 27 3.71 15.69 -5.41
C TYR A 27 4.67 16.00 -4.27
N GLY A 28 5.78 15.25 -4.14
CA GLY A 28 6.78 15.44 -3.09
C GLY A 28 6.28 15.10 -1.68
N VAL A 29 5.33 14.18 -1.58
CA VAL A 29 4.73 13.71 -0.32
C VAL A 29 5.48 12.52 0.26
N ASP A 30 5.24 12.20 1.53
CA ASP A 30 5.81 11.04 2.19
C ASP A 30 5.03 9.76 1.85
N HIS A 31 5.73 8.65 1.60
CA HIS A 31 5.13 7.32 1.44
C HIS A 31 5.03 6.63 2.80
N ILE A 32 3.83 6.55 3.36
CA ILE A 32 3.58 5.92 4.65
C ILE A 32 2.98 4.53 4.43
N THR A 33 3.78 3.49 4.70
CA THR A 33 3.28 2.11 4.75
C THR A 33 3.24 1.63 6.20
N THR A 34 2.28 0.75 6.54
CA THR A 34 2.23 0.12 7.88
C THR A 34 3.56 -0.54 8.25
N GLY A 35 4.18 -1.24 7.27
CA GLY A 35 5.43 -1.96 7.50
C GLY A 35 6.61 -1.04 7.81
N ASP A 36 6.75 0.07 7.08
CA ASP A 36 7.82 1.05 7.29
C ASP A 36 7.59 1.85 8.57
N ALA A 37 6.35 2.26 8.83
CA ALA A 37 5.98 2.94 10.06
C ALA A 37 6.33 2.09 11.30
N LEU A 38 5.96 0.81 11.32
CA LEU A 38 6.32 -0.11 12.40
C LEU A 38 7.83 -0.35 12.53
N ARG A 39 8.57 -0.46 11.42
CA ARG A 39 10.03 -0.64 11.45
C ARG A 39 10.76 0.59 11.97
N SER A 40 10.36 1.76 11.51
CA SER A 40 10.97 3.04 11.90
C SER A 40 10.68 3.38 13.36
N ASN A 41 9.49 3.06 13.84
CA ASN A 41 9.02 3.36 15.20
C ASN A 41 8.95 2.13 16.11
N LYS A 42 9.77 1.10 15.86
CA LYS A 42 9.72 -0.18 16.60
C LYS A 42 9.92 -0.05 18.10
N ASP A 43 10.58 1.01 18.55
CA ASP A 43 10.88 1.30 19.96
C ASP A 43 9.96 2.40 20.55
N MET A 44 8.97 2.88 19.79
CA MET A 44 8.00 3.84 20.28
C MET A 44 7.12 3.19 21.34
N GLU A 45 7.05 3.82 22.53
CA GLU A 45 6.16 3.38 23.60
C GLU A 45 4.74 3.87 23.30
N THR A 46 3.79 2.94 23.20
CA THR A 46 2.36 3.21 23.10
C THR A 46 1.67 2.80 24.41
N GLU A 47 0.39 3.14 24.56
CA GLU A 47 -0.40 2.68 25.72
C GLU A 47 -0.50 1.15 25.80
N HIS A 48 -0.21 0.43 24.70
CA HIS A 48 -0.38 -1.03 24.57
C HIS A 48 0.97 -1.78 24.40
N GLY A 49 2.11 -1.14 24.66
CA GLY A 49 3.45 -1.70 24.48
C GLY A 49 4.15 -1.20 23.22
N THR A 50 5.30 -1.74 22.93
CA THR A 50 6.10 -1.34 21.77
C THR A 50 5.87 -2.29 20.58
N PRO A 51 5.93 -1.82 19.33
CA PRO A 51 5.91 -2.73 18.15
C PRO A 51 6.97 -3.84 18.24
N ARG A 52 8.15 -3.52 18.78
CA ARG A 52 9.25 -4.47 18.96
C ARG A 52 8.84 -5.70 19.78
N GLU A 53 8.11 -5.52 20.88
CA GLU A 53 7.72 -6.62 21.76
C GLU A 53 6.88 -7.66 21.00
N TYR A 54 5.93 -7.22 20.16
CA TYR A 54 5.10 -8.10 19.33
C TYR A 54 5.91 -8.75 18.20
N MET A 55 6.74 -7.96 17.50
CA MET A 55 7.56 -8.45 16.40
C MET A 55 8.58 -9.52 16.87
N GLU A 56 9.24 -9.33 18.01
CA GLU A 56 10.19 -10.31 18.58
C GLU A 56 9.48 -11.57 19.11
N ALA A 57 8.23 -11.43 19.58
CA ALA A 57 7.40 -12.57 19.98
C ALA A 57 6.85 -13.35 18.75
N GLY A 58 6.96 -12.79 17.55
CA GLY A 58 6.33 -13.36 16.33
C GLY A 58 4.81 -13.21 16.32
N GLU A 59 4.29 -12.25 17.09
CA GLU A 59 2.87 -11.94 17.20
C GLU A 59 2.51 -10.79 16.26
N LEU A 60 1.22 -10.74 15.86
CA LEU A 60 0.70 -9.60 15.13
C LEU A 60 0.64 -8.37 16.05
N VAL A 61 1.09 -7.22 15.53
CA VAL A 61 0.99 -5.95 16.25
C VAL A 61 -0.50 -5.57 16.33
N PRO A 62 -1.05 -5.32 17.53
CA PRO A 62 -2.45 -4.96 17.69
C PRO A 62 -2.81 -3.62 17.03
N ASP A 63 -4.05 -3.50 16.54
CA ASP A 63 -4.54 -2.28 15.88
C ASP A 63 -4.29 -0.99 16.67
N PRO A 64 -4.51 -0.91 17.99
CA PRO A 64 -4.21 0.31 18.74
C PRO A 64 -2.74 0.75 18.63
N VAL A 65 -1.80 -0.21 18.64
CA VAL A 65 -0.36 0.09 18.47
C VAL A 65 -0.08 0.56 17.04
N VAL A 66 -0.68 -0.10 16.03
CA VAL A 66 -0.54 0.29 14.63
C VAL A 66 -1.09 1.71 14.43
N ASN A 67 -2.25 2.01 15.01
CA ASN A 67 -2.90 3.31 14.90
C ASN A 67 -2.01 4.44 15.45
N GLU A 68 -1.51 4.31 16.67
CA GLU A 68 -0.61 5.32 17.28
C GLU A 68 0.67 5.53 16.46
N ILE A 69 1.22 4.46 15.87
CA ILE A 69 2.43 4.53 15.04
C ILE A 69 2.14 5.23 13.70
N VAL A 70 0.99 4.95 13.08
CA VAL A 70 0.60 5.60 11.82
C VAL A 70 0.26 7.07 12.07
N GLU A 71 -0.46 7.39 13.16
CA GLU A 71 -0.74 8.77 13.58
C GLU A 71 0.56 9.57 13.73
N ALA A 72 1.55 9.03 14.43
CA ALA A 72 2.85 9.69 14.58
C ALA A 72 3.55 9.95 13.23
N ALA A 73 3.44 9.02 12.27
CA ALA A 73 4.01 9.21 10.94
C ALA A 73 3.23 10.27 10.13
N ILE A 74 1.91 10.33 10.28
CA ILE A 74 1.06 11.35 9.65
C ILE A 74 1.36 12.74 10.22
N ASP A 75 1.55 12.84 11.53
CA ASP A 75 1.84 14.11 12.22
C ASP A 75 3.20 14.71 11.83
N GLU A 76 4.16 13.88 11.44
CA GLU A 76 5.48 14.32 10.97
C GLU A 76 5.48 14.76 9.50
N ALA A 77 4.47 14.37 8.70
CA ALA A 77 4.39 14.61 7.26
C ALA A 77 3.63 15.91 6.93
N ASP A 78 4.14 16.68 5.98
CA ASP A 78 3.40 17.83 5.41
C ASP A 78 2.29 17.41 4.43
N GLY A 79 2.43 16.23 3.81
CA GLY A 79 1.50 15.52 2.96
C GLY A 79 1.99 14.08 2.78
N PHE A 80 1.08 13.18 2.42
CA PHE A 80 1.43 11.75 2.38
C PHE A 80 0.58 10.95 1.40
N VAL A 81 1.08 9.76 1.04
CA VAL A 81 0.28 8.66 0.51
C VAL A 81 0.31 7.50 1.51
N LEU A 82 -0.87 7.11 2.03
CA LEU A 82 -1.05 5.91 2.86
C LEU A 82 -1.20 4.69 1.96
N ASP A 83 -0.36 3.68 2.14
CA ASP A 83 -0.39 2.40 1.43
C ASP A 83 -0.41 1.22 2.42
N GLY A 84 -1.48 0.44 2.37
CA GLY A 84 -1.66 -0.72 3.25
C GLY A 84 -2.11 -0.40 4.68
N TYR A 85 -2.68 0.76 4.89
CA TYR A 85 -3.45 1.21 6.05
C TYR A 85 -4.49 2.21 5.55
N PRO A 86 -5.75 2.18 6.02
CA PRO A 86 -6.34 1.20 6.96
C PRO A 86 -6.59 -0.18 6.31
N ARG A 87 -6.63 -1.24 7.12
CA ARG A 87 -6.92 -2.62 6.68
C ARG A 87 -8.23 -3.19 7.23
N ASN A 88 -8.89 -2.49 8.11
CA ASN A 88 -10.20 -2.83 8.66
C ASN A 88 -10.97 -1.55 9.02
N LEU A 89 -12.27 -1.73 9.27
CA LEU A 89 -13.18 -0.61 9.52
C LEU A 89 -12.77 0.22 10.74
N SER A 90 -12.30 -0.41 11.83
CA SER A 90 -11.85 0.31 13.02
C SER A 90 -10.66 1.23 12.75
N GLN A 91 -9.74 0.80 11.87
CA GLN A 91 -8.63 1.64 11.43
C GLN A 91 -9.09 2.76 10.49
N ALA A 92 -10.12 2.54 9.65
CA ALA A 92 -10.69 3.57 8.80
C ALA A 92 -11.37 4.68 9.64
N GLU A 93 -12.22 4.29 10.58
CA GLU A 93 -12.83 5.23 11.54
C GLU A 93 -11.77 6.03 12.29
N TYR A 94 -10.68 5.39 12.73
CA TYR A 94 -9.58 6.07 13.39
C TYR A 94 -8.83 7.03 12.45
N THR A 95 -8.66 6.68 11.17
CA THR A 95 -8.04 7.57 10.18
C THR A 95 -8.80 8.87 10.05
N ASP A 96 -10.13 8.81 9.99
CA ASP A 96 -10.98 10.00 9.88
C ASP A 96 -11.00 10.85 11.15
N GLU A 97 -10.67 10.24 12.32
CA GLU A 97 -10.52 11.00 13.58
C GLU A 97 -9.22 11.82 13.62
N ILE A 98 -8.15 11.33 12.97
CA ILE A 98 -6.80 11.92 13.08
C ILE A 98 -6.41 12.82 11.88
N THR A 99 -7.07 12.67 10.72
CA THR A 99 -6.72 13.48 9.53
C THR A 99 -7.88 13.61 8.56
N ASP A 100 -7.95 14.75 7.87
CA ASP A 100 -8.81 14.94 6.70
C ASP A 100 -8.04 14.50 5.45
N LEU A 101 -8.57 13.55 4.69
CA LEU A 101 -7.99 13.09 3.42
C LEU A 101 -8.47 13.98 2.27
N ASP A 102 -7.56 14.33 1.35
CA ASP A 102 -7.94 15.07 0.13
C ASP A 102 -8.58 14.14 -0.92
N ILE A 103 -8.13 12.86 -0.95
CA ILE A 103 -8.66 11.83 -1.86
C ILE A 103 -8.48 10.43 -1.28
N VAL A 104 -9.46 9.57 -1.51
CA VAL A 104 -9.40 8.12 -1.33
C VAL A 104 -9.50 7.46 -2.69
N ALA A 105 -8.43 6.82 -3.16
CA ALA A 105 -8.38 6.14 -4.45
C ALA A 105 -8.28 4.62 -4.28
N LEU A 106 -9.11 3.88 -5.01
CA LEU A 106 -9.07 2.43 -5.08
C LEU A 106 -8.51 1.99 -6.43
N LEU A 107 -7.44 1.21 -6.43
CA LEU A 107 -7.01 0.46 -7.59
C LEU A 107 -7.86 -0.81 -7.69
N ASP A 108 -8.81 -0.83 -8.61
CA ASP A 108 -9.76 -1.93 -8.80
C ASP A 108 -9.19 -2.92 -9.82
N VAL A 109 -9.08 -4.20 -9.43
CA VAL A 109 -8.48 -5.27 -10.25
C VAL A 109 -9.19 -6.58 -9.94
N ASP A 110 -9.53 -7.33 -10.97
CA ASP A 110 -10.15 -8.64 -10.83
C ASP A 110 -9.24 -9.66 -10.13
N ARG A 111 -9.84 -10.52 -9.28
CA ARG A 111 -9.10 -11.51 -8.48
C ARG A 111 -8.19 -12.41 -9.33
N SER A 112 -8.65 -12.84 -10.50
CA SER A 112 -7.86 -13.71 -11.38
C SER A 112 -6.58 -13.05 -11.87
N GLU A 113 -6.64 -11.76 -12.21
CA GLU A 113 -5.50 -10.96 -12.61
C GLU A 113 -4.50 -10.77 -11.44
N LEU A 114 -5.02 -10.59 -10.22
CA LEU A 114 -4.19 -10.44 -9.02
C LEU A 114 -3.37 -11.70 -8.71
N VAL A 115 -3.94 -12.89 -8.90
CA VAL A 115 -3.22 -14.16 -8.71
C VAL A 115 -2.05 -14.23 -9.70
N ASP A 116 -2.29 -13.96 -10.97
CA ASP A 116 -1.26 -13.98 -12.01
C ASP A 116 -0.15 -12.94 -11.72
N ARG A 117 -0.52 -11.73 -11.35
CA ARG A 117 0.43 -10.66 -11.00
C ARG A 117 1.32 -11.00 -9.81
N LEU A 118 0.75 -11.58 -8.76
CA LEU A 118 1.50 -11.91 -7.56
C LEU A 118 2.40 -13.12 -7.75
N THR A 119 1.91 -14.18 -8.37
CA THR A 119 2.70 -15.40 -8.60
C THR A 119 3.85 -15.19 -9.59
N GLY A 120 3.65 -14.29 -10.57
CA GLY A 120 4.66 -13.88 -11.55
C GLY A 120 5.62 -12.80 -11.08
N ARG A 121 5.37 -12.17 -9.92
CA ARG A 121 6.19 -11.07 -9.39
C ARG A 121 7.61 -11.51 -9.03
N ARG A 122 8.55 -10.61 -9.32
CA ARG A 122 9.94 -10.68 -8.86
C ARG A 122 10.32 -9.36 -8.21
N VAL A 123 11.05 -9.41 -7.11
CA VAL A 123 11.44 -8.24 -6.33
C VAL A 123 12.94 -8.23 -6.16
N CYS A 124 13.57 -7.08 -6.34
CA CYS A 124 14.98 -6.93 -6.07
C CYS A 124 15.26 -6.93 -4.57
N GLU A 125 16.18 -7.80 -4.11
CA GLU A 125 16.59 -7.87 -2.71
C GLU A 125 17.27 -6.58 -2.21
N ASP A 126 17.96 -5.86 -3.11
CA ASP A 126 18.78 -4.70 -2.73
C ASP A 126 18.00 -3.37 -2.76
N CYS A 127 17.21 -3.11 -3.82
CA CYS A 127 16.52 -1.82 -4.00
C CYS A 127 14.99 -1.90 -3.91
N GLY A 128 14.40 -3.10 -3.86
CA GLY A 128 12.96 -3.30 -3.77
C GLY A 128 12.21 -3.11 -5.10
N ALA A 129 12.88 -2.83 -6.21
CA ALA A 129 12.27 -2.70 -7.53
C ALA A 129 11.46 -3.94 -7.90
N ASN A 130 10.30 -3.73 -8.53
CA ASN A 130 9.38 -4.79 -8.89
C ASN A 130 9.45 -5.10 -10.39
N PHE A 131 9.56 -6.39 -10.70
CA PHE A 131 9.51 -6.95 -12.03
C PHE A 131 8.44 -8.04 -12.12
N HIS A 132 8.13 -8.47 -13.33
CA HIS A 132 7.21 -9.57 -13.58
C HIS A 132 7.74 -10.47 -14.69
N ILE A 133 7.47 -11.78 -14.59
CA ILE A 133 7.95 -12.75 -15.57
C ILE A 133 7.34 -12.59 -16.96
N GLU A 134 6.22 -11.86 -17.11
CA GLU A 134 5.49 -11.67 -18.37
C GLU A 134 5.36 -10.19 -18.75
N PHE A 135 4.93 -9.31 -17.81
CA PHE A 135 4.52 -7.94 -18.14
C PHE A 135 5.65 -6.91 -18.05
N ASN A 136 6.55 -7.06 -17.10
CA ASN A 136 7.70 -6.18 -16.87
C ASN A 136 8.93 -7.05 -16.63
N GLN A 137 9.43 -7.66 -17.70
CA GLN A 137 10.58 -8.55 -17.62
C GLN A 137 11.87 -7.74 -17.46
N PRO A 138 12.81 -8.17 -16.60
CA PRO A 138 14.14 -7.56 -16.56
C PRO A 138 14.89 -7.85 -17.87
N GLU A 139 15.86 -6.99 -18.22
CA GLU A 139 16.73 -7.16 -19.41
C GLU A 139 17.51 -8.49 -19.33
N GLU A 140 17.96 -8.86 -18.13
CA GLU A 140 18.63 -10.13 -17.83
C GLU A 140 17.87 -10.87 -16.74
N GLU A 141 17.50 -12.13 -16.98
CA GLU A 141 16.76 -12.95 -16.04
C GLU A 141 17.46 -13.05 -14.68
N GLY A 142 16.75 -12.68 -13.61
CA GLY A 142 17.24 -12.73 -12.23
C GLY A 142 18.11 -11.54 -11.83
N VAL A 143 18.29 -10.53 -12.69
CA VAL A 143 19.10 -9.32 -12.43
C VAL A 143 18.21 -8.08 -12.49
N CYS A 144 18.35 -7.21 -11.51
CA CYS A 144 17.61 -5.96 -11.44
C CYS A 144 18.19 -4.92 -12.40
N ASP A 145 17.38 -4.34 -13.29
CA ASP A 145 17.82 -3.34 -14.26
C ASP A 145 18.21 -2.01 -13.59
N GLU A 146 17.67 -1.72 -12.39
CA GLU A 146 17.93 -0.46 -11.69
C GLU A 146 19.25 -0.45 -10.91
N CYS A 147 19.61 -1.58 -10.25
CA CYS A 147 20.78 -1.62 -9.37
C CYS A 147 21.72 -2.80 -9.60
N GLY A 148 21.36 -3.75 -10.47
CA GLY A 148 22.12 -4.98 -10.70
C GLY A 148 22.00 -6.05 -9.60
N GLY A 149 21.11 -5.83 -8.61
CA GLY A 149 20.84 -6.78 -7.53
C GLY A 149 20.07 -8.01 -7.98
N THR A 150 19.95 -9.00 -7.07
CA THR A 150 19.26 -10.25 -7.37
C THR A 150 17.73 -10.08 -7.32
N LEU A 151 17.04 -10.61 -8.32
CA LEU A 151 15.58 -10.69 -8.33
C LEU A 151 15.12 -12.02 -7.75
N ILE A 152 14.23 -11.95 -6.75
CA ILE A 152 13.64 -13.13 -6.09
C ILE A 152 12.12 -13.11 -6.18
N GLN A 153 11.51 -14.28 -6.10
CA GLN A 153 10.10 -14.40 -5.75
C GLN A 153 9.99 -14.37 -4.22
N ARG A 154 9.06 -13.58 -3.69
CA ARG A 154 8.81 -13.55 -2.25
C ARG A 154 8.22 -14.89 -1.79
N ASP A 155 8.44 -15.26 -0.55
CA ASP A 155 7.89 -16.50 0.02
C ASP A 155 6.36 -16.50 0.05
N ASP A 156 5.75 -15.30 0.14
CA ASP A 156 4.31 -15.08 0.17
C ASP A 156 3.66 -14.87 -1.21
N ASP A 157 4.41 -15.04 -2.29
CA ASP A 157 3.92 -14.95 -3.67
C ASP A 157 3.69 -16.35 -4.32
N ASN A 158 3.54 -17.40 -3.52
CA ASN A 158 3.04 -18.67 -4.00
C ASN A 158 1.49 -18.67 -4.05
N GLU A 159 0.90 -19.48 -4.93
CA GLU A 159 -0.53 -19.46 -5.23
C GLU A 159 -1.42 -19.63 -3.98
N GLU A 160 -1.08 -20.56 -3.08
CA GLU A 160 -1.84 -20.84 -1.85
C GLU A 160 -1.87 -19.61 -0.92
N THR A 161 -0.71 -19.01 -0.66
CA THR A 161 -0.61 -17.81 0.19
C THR A 161 -1.22 -16.59 -0.47
N VAL A 162 -1.14 -16.47 -1.80
CA VAL A 162 -1.78 -15.39 -2.57
C VAL A 162 -3.30 -15.46 -2.40
N GLU A 163 -3.89 -16.64 -2.58
CA GLU A 163 -5.34 -16.83 -2.38
C GLU A 163 -5.77 -16.47 -0.95
N GLU A 164 -5.03 -16.92 0.07
CA GLU A 164 -5.29 -16.56 1.47
C GLU A 164 -5.22 -15.04 1.70
N ARG A 165 -4.27 -14.34 1.09
CA ARG A 165 -4.14 -12.87 1.21
C ARG A 165 -5.29 -12.13 0.55
N LEU A 166 -5.80 -12.66 -0.56
CA LEU A 166 -6.97 -12.08 -1.22
C LEU A 166 -8.24 -12.32 -0.39
N ASP A 167 -8.40 -13.51 0.21
CA ASP A 167 -9.51 -13.78 1.13
C ASP A 167 -9.47 -12.84 2.35
N VAL A 168 -8.30 -12.63 2.96
CA VAL A 168 -8.10 -11.68 4.06
C VAL A 168 -8.44 -10.25 3.65
N PHE A 169 -8.09 -9.84 2.42
CA PHE A 169 -8.48 -8.53 1.90
C PHE A 169 -10.00 -8.41 1.76
N GLU A 170 -10.66 -9.40 1.17
CA GLU A 170 -12.11 -9.40 1.00
C GLU A 170 -12.85 -9.38 2.35
N GLU A 171 -12.35 -10.12 3.35
CA GLU A 171 -12.99 -10.17 4.67
C GLU A 171 -12.78 -8.90 5.50
N ASN A 172 -11.60 -8.32 5.48
CA ASN A 172 -11.22 -7.24 6.40
C ASN A 172 -11.13 -5.86 5.74
N THR A 173 -10.66 -5.78 4.50
CA THR A 173 -10.38 -4.49 3.85
C THR A 173 -11.48 -4.09 2.86
N GLN A 174 -12.23 -5.03 2.29
CA GLN A 174 -13.41 -4.66 1.50
C GLN A 174 -14.41 -3.79 2.28
N PRO A 175 -14.68 -4.04 3.60
CA PRO A 175 -15.50 -3.12 4.39
C PRO A 175 -14.96 -1.68 4.49
N VAL A 176 -13.65 -1.48 4.37
CA VAL A 176 -13.05 -0.14 4.31
C VAL A 176 -13.38 0.54 2.98
N VAL A 177 -13.30 -0.21 1.88
CA VAL A 177 -13.69 0.28 0.54
C VAL A 177 -15.16 0.70 0.55
N ASP A 178 -16.03 -0.15 1.10
CA ASP A 178 -17.47 0.11 1.18
C ASP A 178 -17.77 1.35 2.06
N TYR A 179 -17.02 1.53 3.15
CA TYR A 179 -17.14 2.68 4.05
C TYR A 179 -16.90 4.01 3.32
N TYR A 180 -15.79 4.13 2.58
CA TYR A 180 -15.49 5.34 1.81
C TYR A 180 -16.35 5.50 0.54
N ASP A 181 -16.88 4.40 -0.02
CA ASP A 181 -17.80 4.42 -1.16
C ASP A 181 -19.19 4.96 -0.76
N ASP A 182 -19.68 4.55 0.42
CA ASP A 182 -20.98 4.99 0.97
C ASP A 182 -20.97 6.49 1.31
N ASP A 183 -19.84 7.04 1.75
CA ASP A 183 -19.67 8.47 2.03
C ASP A 183 -19.47 9.30 0.74
N GLY A 184 -19.17 8.65 -0.38
CA GLY A 184 -19.00 9.28 -1.70
C GLY A 184 -17.60 9.87 -1.94
N ASP A 185 -16.64 9.54 -1.09
CA ASP A 185 -15.26 10.05 -1.12
C ASP A 185 -14.32 9.14 -1.93
N LEU A 186 -14.78 7.94 -2.35
CA LEU A 186 -13.99 6.95 -3.07
C LEU A 186 -13.93 7.21 -4.58
N VAL A 187 -12.73 7.30 -5.12
CA VAL A 187 -12.48 7.31 -6.57
C VAL A 187 -11.95 5.95 -7.01
N ARG A 188 -12.64 5.29 -7.94
CA ARG A 188 -12.22 3.99 -8.50
C ARG A 188 -11.36 4.19 -9.73
N ILE A 189 -10.17 3.58 -9.74
CA ILE A 189 -9.22 3.60 -10.86
C ILE A 189 -9.11 2.19 -11.41
N ASP A 190 -9.25 2.03 -12.73
CA ASP A 190 -9.04 0.75 -13.41
C ASP A 190 -7.57 0.33 -13.27
N GLY A 191 -7.32 -0.60 -12.35
CA GLY A 191 -5.97 -1.12 -12.06
C GLY A 191 -5.51 -2.21 -13.04
N GLU A 192 -6.34 -2.63 -14.01
CA GLU A 192 -5.97 -3.62 -15.03
C GLU A 192 -5.26 -3.01 -16.24
N ALA A 193 -5.38 -1.70 -16.41
CA ALA A 193 -4.69 -0.95 -17.45
C ALA A 193 -3.15 -1.00 -17.27
N THR A 194 -2.42 -0.48 -18.26
CA THR A 194 -0.96 -0.38 -18.12
C THR A 194 -0.57 0.52 -16.96
N PRO A 195 0.58 0.33 -16.29
CA PRO A 195 1.00 1.17 -15.17
C PRO A 195 0.99 2.67 -15.49
N ASP A 196 1.30 3.06 -16.73
CA ASP A 196 1.30 4.46 -17.20
C ASP A 196 -0.13 5.00 -17.38
N ASP A 197 -1.06 4.17 -17.86
CA ASP A 197 -2.48 4.55 -17.99
C ASP A 197 -3.12 4.68 -16.60
N VAL A 198 -2.88 3.71 -15.70
CA VAL A 198 -3.31 3.78 -14.28
C VAL A 198 -2.78 5.07 -13.63
N TRP A 199 -1.52 5.41 -13.86
CA TRP A 199 -0.93 6.64 -13.35
C TRP A 199 -1.63 7.88 -13.91
N THR A 200 -1.93 7.90 -15.19
CA THR A 200 -2.61 9.03 -15.85
C THR A 200 -3.98 9.28 -15.22
N ASP A 201 -4.77 8.22 -15.02
CA ASP A 201 -6.11 8.32 -14.43
C ASP A 201 -6.05 8.70 -12.94
N LEU A 202 -5.13 8.09 -12.19
CA LEU A 202 -4.92 8.39 -10.77
C LEU A 202 -4.45 9.83 -10.56
N LYS A 203 -3.49 10.31 -11.38
CA LYS A 203 -3.03 11.69 -11.33
C LYS A 203 -4.15 12.67 -11.63
N ALA A 204 -4.97 12.39 -12.65
CA ALA A 204 -6.11 13.24 -12.98
C ALA A 204 -7.11 13.33 -11.81
N ALA A 205 -7.38 12.20 -11.15
CA ALA A 205 -8.26 12.17 -9.98
C ALA A 205 -7.69 12.97 -8.79
N ILE A 206 -6.38 12.88 -8.54
CA ILE A 206 -5.71 13.65 -7.49
C ILE A 206 -5.75 15.15 -7.83
N ASP A 207 -5.41 15.54 -9.06
CA ASP A 207 -5.41 16.94 -9.50
C ASP A 207 -6.83 17.58 -9.44
N ASP A 208 -7.89 16.80 -9.67
CA ASP A 208 -9.29 17.23 -9.57
C ASP A 208 -9.76 17.43 -8.11
N ALA A 209 -9.13 16.74 -7.16
CA ALA A 209 -9.44 16.84 -5.73
C ALA A 209 -8.74 18.01 -5.02
N LEU A 210 -7.66 18.57 -5.61
CA LEU A 210 -6.84 19.66 -5.05
C LEU A 210 -7.26 21.06 -5.55
#